data_50bd5d395073f2c7e0a944f7ac7d130d
#
_entry.id   50bd5d395073f2c7e0a944f7ac7d130d
#
_cell.length_a   1.000
_cell.length_b   1.000
_cell.length_c   1.000
_cell.angle_alpha   90.00
_cell.angle_beta   90.00
_cell.angle_gamma   90.00
#
_symmetry.space_group_name_H-M   'P 1'
#
loop_
_entity.id
_entity.type
_entity.pdbx_description
1 polymer ?
#
loop_
_entity_poly.entity_id
_entity_poly.type
_entity_poly.pdbx_seq_one_letter_code
_entity_poly.pdbx_strand_id
1 'polypeptide(L)'
;MKTGSIRILALAATLTLAAGCGEAPPDRAGATADPPCRPGEQHEELATVGAWNWCGDPKAVYHEGAHRRTYVGWVDGEGSVRIGAYDHDTEEFVASIVHEGMERDDHGNPSILILPDGRLMVFYCPHVRVPGKGEGLMGMFYRLSVSPEDVTAWGPERQLATNTQGSWGYTYPNVVQLSAEGGRIYLFWRGGNGQPAFSFCDDGEYWVYAHTLFRSGGKRPYAKYVSDGASTIHFAFTDGHPRGEPTNSIYYASYRDDAFHRADGTRIAGLEDVPLTPEGVDLVYDARETGARAWVWDIALDADGRPVIVYATFPEEDDHRYRYARWDGERWEDHEICAAGSWFPEPIPDARGRRYYVYYSGGVTLDHDDPSVVYLSREIDGIHEIERWETRDGGRTWESAPVTCGSLRDNVRPFVPRGRGPEGPGLIWMHGDYEHYTLYDTSLRMMLR
;
A
#
# COMPACT_ATOMS: atom_id res chain seq x y z
N MET A 1 3.24 -19.60 73.84
CA MET A 1 3.99 -18.73 74.78
C MET A 1 4.82 -17.72 74.01
N LYS A 2 4.68 -16.49 74.32
CA LYS A 2 5.42 -15.27 73.93
C LYS A 2 5.15 -14.76 72.50
N THR A 3 4.24 -13.82 72.52
CA THR A 3 3.97 -12.73 71.59
C THR A 3 5.14 -11.75 71.50
N GLY A 4 5.55 -11.36 70.31
CA GLY A 4 6.50 -10.27 70.09
C GLY A 4 5.92 -9.28 69.06
N SER A 5 5.45 -8.14 69.57
CA SER A 5 4.98 -7.00 68.79
C SER A 5 6.17 -6.19 68.29
N ILE A 6 6.21 -5.91 66.98
CA ILE A 6 7.17 -4.96 66.38
C ILE A 6 6.38 -3.66 66.06
N ARG A 7 6.82 -2.56 66.66
CA ARG A 7 6.33 -1.19 66.43
C ARG A 7 7.00 -0.66 65.19
N ILE A 8 6.23 -0.15 64.25
CA ILE A 8 6.73 0.62 63.09
C ILE A 8 6.72 2.10 63.48
N LEU A 9 7.89 2.70 63.43
CA LEU A 9 8.09 4.16 63.54
C LEU A 9 7.83 4.80 62.18
N ALA A 10 6.87 5.72 62.11
CA ALA A 10 6.65 6.58 60.94
C ALA A 10 7.53 7.81 61.07
N LEU A 11 8.40 8.03 60.09
CA LEU A 11 9.18 9.25 59.94
C LEU A 11 8.46 10.17 58.92
N ALA A 12 7.94 11.29 59.38
CA ALA A 12 7.38 12.34 58.52
C ALA A 12 8.52 13.25 58.04
N ALA A 13 8.73 13.27 56.70
CA ALA A 13 9.60 14.25 56.08
C ALA A 13 8.75 15.37 55.49
N THR A 14 8.91 16.56 56.02
CA THR A 14 8.33 17.80 55.50
C THR A 14 9.15 18.28 54.30
N LEU A 15 8.57 18.29 53.10
CA LEU A 15 9.15 18.94 51.92
C LEU A 15 8.62 20.37 51.83
N THR A 16 9.50 21.34 51.93
CA THR A 16 9.26 22.75 51.62
C THR A 16 9.29 22.96 50.10
N LEU A 17 8.17 23.38 49.51
CA LEU A 17 8.12 23.85 48.11
C LEU A 17 8.69 25.29 48.07
N ALA A 18 9.77 25.46 47.31
CA ALA A 18 10.23 26.75 46.84
C ALA A 18 9.51 27.06 45.52
N ALA A 19 8.69 28.09 45.49
CA ALA A 19 8.09 28.64 44.29
C ALA A 19 9.14 29.39 43.49
N GLY A 20 9.59 28.80 42.38
CA GLY A 20 10.35 29.50 41.34
C GLY A 20 9.39 30.05 40.28
N CYS A 21 9.27 31.37 40.18
CA CYS A 21 8.64 32.05 39.05
C CYS A 21 9.53 31.82 37.80
N GLY A 22 9.11 30.90 36.92
CA GLY A 22 9.65 30.78 35.58
C GLY A 22 8.78 31.61 34.63
N GLU A 23 9.37 32.55 33.92
CA GLU A 23 8.73 33.34 32.87
C GLU A 23 8.20 32.41 31.76
N ALA A 24 6.95 32.65 31.33
CA ALA A 24 6.34 32.01 30.18
C ALA A 24 7.11 32.45 28.92
N PRO A 25 7.33 31.51 27.95
CA PRO A 25 7.90 31.90 26.67
C PRO A 25 6.91 32.80 25.90
N PRO A 26 7.43 33.72 25.06
CA PRO A 26 6.58 34.70 24.38
C PRO A 26 5.62 34.01 23.42
N ASP A 27 4.36 34.46 23.47
CA ASP A 27 3.29 34.14 22.50
C ASP A 27 3.81 34.27 21.06
N ARG A 28 3.85 33.16 20.32
CA ARG A 28 3.94 33.19 18.87
C ARG A 28 2.56 33.58 18.31
N ALA A 29 2.30 34.88 18.26
CA ALA A 29 1.23 35.41 17.45
C ALA A 29 1.57 35.21 15.96
N GLY A 30 0.71 34.50 15.22
CA GLY A 30 0.74 34.48 13.78
C GLY A 30 0.70 33.12 13.06
N ALA A 31 0.31 32.03 13.72
CA ALA A 31 -0.19 30.89 12.98
C ALA A 31 -1.66 31.16 12.63
N THR A 32 -1.96 31.40 11.36
CA THR A 32 -3.33 31.29 10.85
C THR A 32 -3.72 29.84 11.04
N ALA A 33 -4.64 29.57 11.98
CA ALA A 33 -5.23 28.25 12.12
C ALA A 33 -5.79 27.86 10.75
N ASP A 34 -5.41 26.69 10.25
CA ASP A 34 -6.04 26.10 9.08
C ASP A 34 -7.55 26.10 9.31
N PRO A 35 -8.36 26.35 8.26
CA PRO A 35 -9.79 26.32 8.41
C PRO A 35 -10.18 24.95 8.98
N PRO A 36 -11.07 24.92 9.98
CA PRO A 36 -11.48 23.66 10.56
C PRO A 36 -12.02 22.78 9.43
N CYS A 37 -11.51 21.53 9.36
CA CYS A 37 -12.05 20.50 8.48
C CYS A 37 -13.58 20.53 8.60
N ARG A 38 -14.28 20.70 7.49
CA ARG A 38 -15.75 20.72 7.50
C ARG A 38 -16.22 19.30 7.26
N PRO A 39 -16.98 18.68 8.20
CA PRO A 39 -17.61 17.39 7.95
C PRO A 39 -18.41 17.47 6.64
N GLY A 40 -18.11 16.61 5.65
CA GLY A 40 -18.83 16.54 4.39
C GLY A 40 -18.28 17.40 3.25
N GLU A 41 -17.02 17.88 3.29
CA GLU A 41 -16.40 18.47 2.10
C GLU A 41 -16.29 17.42 0.99
N GLN A 42 -16.98 17.71 -0.10
CA GLN A 42 -17.06 17.13 -1.46
C GLN A 42 -16.20 15.89 -1.72
N HIS A 43 -16.70 14.76 -1.27
CA HIS A 43 -16.18 13.46 -1.66
C HIS A 43 -17.17 12.75 -2.56
N GLU A 44 -16.74 12.39 -3.74
CA GLU A 44 -17.55 11.57 -4.64
C GLU A 44 -17.57 10.12 -4.15
N GLU A 45 -18.75 9.52 -4.07
CA GLU A 45 -18.89 8.08 -3.84
C GLU A 45 -18.84 7.34 -5.16
N LEU A 46 -17.75 6.60 -5.39
CA LEU A 46 -17.54 5.83 -6.62
C LEU A 46 -18.22 4.47 -6.59
N ALA A 47 -18.32 3.84 -5.41
CA ALA A 47 -18.94 2.53 -5.25
C ALA A 47 -19.50 2.38 -3.84
N THR A 48 -20.65 1.72 -3.73
CA THR A 48 -21.34 1.48 -2.45
C THR A 48 -20.71 0.38 -1.62
N VAL A 49 -20.16 -0.66 -2.27
CA VAL A 49 -19.38 -1.73 -1.60
C VAL A 49 -18.17 -2.07 -2.46
N GLY A 50 -16.99 -1.90 -1.89
CA GLY A 50 -15.75 -2.21 -2.58
C GLY A 50 -14.55 -2.22 -1.65
N ALA A 51 -13.57 -3.05 -1.96
CA ALA A 51 -12.32 -3.11 -1.22
C ALA A 51 -11.12 -3.37 -2.13
N TRP A 52 -9.95 -2.96 -1.63
CA TRP A 52 -8.65 -3.27 -2.21
C TRP A 52 -7.60 -3.52 -1.15
N ASN A 53 -6.59 -4.31 -1.53
CA ASN A 53 -5.37 -4.47 -0.76
C ASN A 53 -4.33 -3.42 -1.17
N TRP A 54 -3.45 -3.03 -0.26
CA TRP A 54 -2.41 -2.04 -0.58
C TRP A 54 -1.27 -2.60 -1.43
N CYS A 55 -1.09 -3.93 -1.47
CA CYS A 55 0.01 -4.57 -2.21
C CYS A 55 -0.25 -4.70 -3.73
N GLY A 56 -1.50 -4.60 -4.21
CA GLY A 56 -1.84 -4.66 -5.64
C GLY A 56 -1.93 -3.25 -6.24
N ASP A 57 -1.08 -2.92 -7.22
CA ASP A 57 -0.97 -1.58 -7.83
C ASP A 57 -0.69 -1.65 -9.35
N PRO A 58 -1.05 -0.54 -10.09
CA PRO A 58 -1.90 0.56 -9.65
C PRO A 58 -3.37 0.16 -9.67
N LYS A 59 -4.06 0.42 -8.56
CA LYS A 59 -5.51 0.20 -8.45
C LYS A 59 -6.33 1.39 -8.94
N ALA A 60 -5.68 2.56 -9.10
CA ALA A 60 -6.26 3.70 -9.77
C ALA A 60 -5.21 4.43 -10.60
N VAL A 61 -5.66 4.89 -11.79
CA VAL A 61 -4.82 5.59 -12.77
C VAL A 61 -5.61 6.77 -13.33
N TYR A 62 -5.02 7.95 -13.28
CA TYR A 62 -5.51 9.11 -14.01
C TYR A 62 -4.89 9.12 -15.40
N HIS A 63 -5.68 9.45 -16.40
CA HIS A 63 -5.27 9.49 -17.80
C HIS A 63 -5.91 10.68 -18.53
N GLU A 64 -5.08 11.40 -19.26
CA GLU A 64 -5.48 12.45 -20.19
C GLU A 64 -5.30 11.94 -21.63
N GLY A 65 -6.39 11.43 -22.21
CA GLY A 65 -6.47 10.97 -23.60
C GLY A 65 -7.48 11.76 -24.39
N ALA A 66 -8.49 11.09 -24.95
CA ALA A 66 -9.65 11.73 -25.53
C ALA A 66 -10.54 12.37 -24.45
N HIS A 67 -10.44 11.87 -23.23
CA HIS A 67 -11.13 12.33 -22.02
C HIS A 67 -10.13 12.44 -20.87
N ARG A 68 -10.46 13.25 -19.85
CA ARG A 68 -9.75 13.30 -18.58
C ARG A 68 -10.42 12.35 -17.60
N ARG A 69 -9.85 11.17 -17.38
CA ARG A 69 -10.50 10.13 -16.58
C ARG A 69 -9.60 9.56 -15.49
N THR A 70 -10.23 9.26 -14.34
CA THR A 70 -9.65 8.40 -13.32
C THR A 70 -10.29 7.04 -13.40
N TYR A 71 -9.48 6.03 -13.72
CA TYR A 71 -9.88 4.63 -13.69
C TYR A 71 -9.57 4.05 -12.30
N VAL A 72 -10.53 3.32 -11.75
CA VAL A 72 -10.44 2.73 -10.40
C VAL A 72 -10.85 1.27 -10.46
N GLY A 73 -10.08 0.40 -9.80
CA GLY A 73 -10.33 -1.03 -9.73
C GLY A 73 -10.54 -1.53 -8.31
N TRP A 74 -11.52 -2.42 -8.10
CA TRP A 74 -11.83 -3.00 -6.78
C TRP A 74 -12.46 -4.39 -6.89
N VAL A 75 -12.60 -5.04 -5.73
CA VAL A 75 -13.43 -6.24 -5.55
C VAL A 75 -14.71 -5.81 -4.85
N ASP A 76 -15.87 -6.14 -5.40
CA ASP A 76 -17.15 -5.77 -4.82
C ASP A 76 -17.64 -6.76 -3.73
N GLY A 77 -18.79 -6.47 -3.13
CA GLY A 77 -19.39 -7.28 -2.06
C GLY A 77 -19.77 -8.70 -2.49
N GLU A 78 -19.94 -8.96 -3.79
CA GLU A 78 -20.23 -10.27 -4.36
C GLU A 78 -18.97 -11.01 -4.83
N GLY A 79 -17.79 -10.38 -4.67
CA GLY A 79 -16.51 -10.93 -5.10
C GLY A 79 -16.25 -10.77 -6.59
N SER A 80 -16.95 -9.88 -7.27
CA SER A 80 -16.67 -9.54 -8.65
C SER A 80 -15.55 -8.52 -8.75
N VAL A 81 -14.67 -8.69 -9.71
CA VAL A 81 -13.65 -7.71 -10.08
C VAL A 81 -14.28 -6.63 -10.93
N ARG A 82 -14.16 -5.38 -10.51
CA ARG A 82 -14.75 -4.22 -11.19
C ARG A 82 -13.72 -3.20 -11.58
N ILE A 83 -14.03 -2.49 -12.66
CA ILE A 83 -13.35 -1.26 -13.08
C ILE A 83 -14.39 -0.18 -13.30
N GLY A 84 -14.13 1.00 -12.75
CA GLY A 84 -14.88 2.22 -12.99
C GLY A 84 -14.02 3.29 -13.64
N ALA A 85 -14.65 4.22 -14.30
CA ALA A 85 -14.07 5.43 -14.87
C ALA A 85 -14.86 6.65 -14.40
N TYR A 86 -14.21 7.58 -13.73
CA TYR A 86 -14.73 8.89 -13.42
C TYR A 86 -14.21 9.88 -14.47
N ASP A 87 -15.14 10.50 -15.18
CA ASP A 87 -14.85 11.50 -16.22
C ASP A 87 -14.88 12.90 -15.58
N HIS A 88 -13.71 13.55 -15.56
CA HIS A 88 -13.55 14.87 -14.92
C HIS A 88 -14.17 16.03 -15.70
N ASP A 89 -14.54 15.82 -16.96
CA ASP A 89 -15.18 16.83 -17.80
C ASP A 89 -16.71 16.84 -17.63
N THR A 90 -17.29 15.65 -17.42
CA THR A 90 -18.75 15.49 -17.26
C THR A 90 -19.18 15.20 -15.83
N GLU A 91 -18.25 14.91 -14.92
CA GLU A 91 -18.48 14.48 -13.53
C GLU A 91 -19.32 13.17 -13.45
N GLU A 92 -19.28 12.35 -14.50
CA GLU A 92 -19.98 11.09 -14.55
C GLU A 92 -19.07 9.92 -14.16
N PHE A 93 -19.63 8.98 -13.40
CA PHE A 93 -18.95 7.72 -13.06
C PHE A 93 -19.66 6.53 -13.70
N VAL A 94 -18.90 5.74 -14.47
CA VAL A 94 -19.39 4.51 -15.11
C VAL A 94 -18.53 3.35 -14.66
N ALA A 95 -19.14 2.24 -14.25
CA ALA A 95 -18.44 1.05 -13.84
C ALA A 95 -19.00 -0.22 -14.48
N SER A 96 -18.12 -1.22 -14.67
CA SER A 96 -18.51 -2.54 -15.18
C SER A 96 -17.82 -3.68 -14.44
N ILE A 97 -18.31 -4.89 -14.68
CA ILE A 97 -17.72 -6.12 -14.19
C ILE A 97 -16.68 -6.62 -15.20
N VAL A 98 -15.45 -6.82 -14.74
CA VAL A 98 -14.37 -7.46 -15.50
C VAL A 98 -14.45 -8.98 -15.35
N HIS A 99 -14.69 -9.46 -14.13
CA HIS A 99 -14.92 -10.88 -13.82
C HIS A 99 -15.99 -11.01 -12.74
N GLU A 100 -17.04 -11.78 -13.01
CA GLU A 100 -18.17 -11.96 -12.12
C GLU A 100 -17.89 -13.03 -11.07
N GLY A 101 -18.09 -12.69 -9.78
CA GLY A 101 -18.10 -13.63 -8.67
C GLY A 101 -16.83 -14.48 -8.54
N MET A 102 -15.66 -13.87 -8.70
CA MET A 102 -14.38 -14.57 -8.57
C MET A 102 -14.16 -15.03 -7.12
N GLU A 103 -14.02 -14.06 -6.22
CA GLU A 103 -13.82 -14.29 -4.78
C GLU A 103 -14.02 -12.97 -4.04
N ARG A 104 -14.79 -12.97 -2.95
CA ARG A 104 -14.88 -11.82 -2.06
C ARG A 104 -13.62 -11.76 -1.18
N ASP A 105 -12.55 -11.25 -1.76
CA ASP A 105 -11.24 -11.12 -1.10
C ASP A 105 -10.46 -9.98 -1.73
N ASP A 106 -10.03 -9.01 -0.94
CA ASP A 106 -9.35 -7.80 -1.43
C ASP A 106 -7.95 -8.06 -2.02
N HIS A 107 -7.37 -9.24 -1.76
CA HIS A 107 -6.08 -9.64 -2.35
C HIS A 107 -6.13 -9.81 -3.88
N GLY A 108 -7.34 -9.97 -4.40
CA GLY A 108 -7.60 -10.08 -5.84
C GLY A 108 -7.91 -8.76 -6.53
N ASN A 109 -7.77 -7.60 -5.84
CA ASN A 109 -8.04 -6.31 -6.48
C ASN A 109 -7.22 -6.14 -7.76
N PRO A 110 -7.81 -5.55 -8.81
CA PRO A 110 -7.16 -5.44 -10.11
C PRO A 110 -6.02 -4.42 -10.12
N SER A 111 -5.06 -4.65 -11.01
CA SER A 111 -4.01 -3.72 -11.42
C SER A 111 -4.28 -3.24 -12.84
N ILE A 112 -4.15 -1.94 -13.11
CA ILE A 112 -4.58 -1.29 -14.34
C ILE A 112 -3.36 -0.75 -15.10
N LEU A 113 -3.26 -1.09 -16.38
CA LEU A 113 -2.34 -0.48 -17.33
C LEU A 113 -3.13 0.16 -18.47
N ILE A 114 -2.81 1.40 -18.81
CA ILE A 114 -3.33 2.05 -20.03
C ILE A 114 -2.27 1.89 -21.10
N LEU A 115 -2.63 1.22 -22.17
CA LEU A 115 -1.76 0.97 -23.32
C LEU A 115 -1.59 2.23 -24.16
N PRO A 116 -0.55 2.32 -25.01
CA PRO A 116 -0.33 3.48 -25.89
C PRO A 116 -1.48 3.78 -26.86
N ASP A 117 -2.34 2.79 -27.16
CA ASP A 117 -3.54 2.98 -27.98
C ASP A 117 -4.77 3.41 -27.17
N GLY A 118 -4.61 3.66 -25.86
CA GLY A 118 -5.66 4.07 -24.93
C GLY A 118 -6.51 2.93 -24.39
N ARG A 119 -6.31 1.68 -24.80
CA ARG A 119 -7.04 0.54 -24.21
C ARG A 119 -6.52 0.24 -22.80
N LEU A 120 -7.44 -0.21 -21.96
CA LEU A 120 -7.11 -0.68 -20.62
C LEU A 120 -6.74 -2.16 -20.67
N MET A 121 -5.62 -2.52 -20.03
CA MET A 121 -5.24 -3.89 -19.74
C MET A 121 -5.32 -4.10 -18.23
N VAL A 122 -6.17 -5.03 -17.78
CA VAL A 122 -6.52 -5.19 -16.37
C VAL A 122 -6.15 -6.58 -15.91
N PHE A 123 -5.31 -6.67 -14.87
CA PHE A 123 -4.84 -7.93 -14.28
C PHE A 123 -5.50 -8.18 -12.94
N TYR A 124 -5.86 -9.44 -12.66
CA TYR A 124 -6.54 -9.84 -11.43
C TYR A 124 -6.35 -11.33 -11.16
N CYS A 125 -6.65 -11.77 -9.94
CA CYS A 125 -6.45 -13.15 -9.53
C CYS A 125 -7.33 -13.54 -8.33
N PRO A 126 -7.68 -14.82 -8.16
CA PRO A 126 -8.22 -15.31 -6.89
C PRO A 126 -7.10 -15.52 -5.87
N HIS A 127 -7.37 -15.23 -4.60
CA HIS A 127 -6.42 -15.45 -3.51
C HIS A 127 -6.36 -16.92 -3.07
N VAL A 128 -7.53 -17.54 -2.93
CA VAL A 128 -7.63 -18.91 -2.43
C VAL A 128 -8.35 -19.78 -3.46
N ARG A 129 -7.98 -21.05 -3.49
CA ARG A 129 -8.72 -22.05 -4.27
C ARG A 129 -10.17 -22.10 -3.80
N VAL A 130 -11.10 -21.65 -4.63
CA VAL A 130 -12.53 -21.68 -4.29
C VAL A 130 -13.03 -23.11 -4.34
N PRO A 131 -13.40 -23.75 -3.21
CA PRO A 131 -13.95 -25.09 -3.22
C PRO A 131 -15.21 -25.16 -4.09
N GLY A 132 -15.25 -26.09 -5.03
CA GLY A 132 -16.42 -26.31 -5.89
C GLY A 132 -16.40 -25.59 -7.25
N LYS A 133 -15.48 -24.69 -7.51
CA LYS A 133 -15.31 -24.04 -8.84
C LYS A 133 -14.16 -24.64 -9.68
N GLY A 134 -13.89 -25.94 -9.56
CA GLY A 134 -12.94 -26.66 -10.40
C GLY A 134 -11.45 -26.34 -10.12
N GLU A 135 -10.56 -27.21 -10.60
CA GLU A 135 -9.11 -27.06 -10.46
C GLU A 135 -8.51 -25.90 -11.29
N GLY A 136 -9.33 -25.19 -12.07
CA GLY A 136 -8.90 -24.24 -13.10
C GLY A 136 -8.77 -22.76 -12.69
N LEU A 137 -9.17 -22.36 -11.47
CA LEU A 137 -9.18 -20.93 -11.08
C LEU A 137 -7.93 -20.48 -10.30
N MET A 138 -6.84 -21.22 -10.36
CA MET A 138 -5.57 -20.82 -9.79
C MET A 138 -4.71 -20.17 -10.87
N GLY A 139 -4.54 -18.86 -10.84
CA GLY A 139 -3.70 -18.18 -11.82
C GLY A 139 -3.86 -16.67 -11.80
N MET A 140 -3.09 -16.04 -12.64
CA MET A 140 -3.18 -14.63 -12.95
C MET A 140 -3.97 -14.47 -14.25
N PHE A 141 -5.01 -13.67 -14.24
CA PHE A 141 -5.89 -13.42 -15.39
C PHE A 141 -5.77 -11.97 -15.84
N TYR A 142 -6.13 -11.72 -17.10
CA TYR A 142 -6.23 -10.37 -17.61
C TYR A 142 -7.26 -10.25 -18.73
N ARG A 143 -7.76 -9.05 -18.90
CA ARG A 143 -8.61 -8.63 -20.04
C ARG A 143 -8.14 -7.30 -20.59
N LEU A 144 -8.44 -7.09 -21.86
CA LEU A 144 -8.29 -5.79 -22.52
C LEU A 144 -9.67 -5.19 -22.75
N SER A 145 -9.80 -3.87 -22.60
CA SER A 145 -10.99 -3.18 -23.08
C SER A 145 -11.12 -3.33 -24.59
N VAL A 146 -12.35 -3.39 -25.10
CA VAL A 146 -12.61 -3.53 -26.54
C VAL A 146 -12.21 -2.25 -27.29
N SER A 147 -12.48 -1.09 -26.68
CA SER A 147 -12.17 0.23 -27.25
C SER A 147 -11.25 1.01 -26.31
N PRO A 148 -10.49 1.98 -26.85
CA PRO A 148 -9.71 2.92 -26.05
C PRO A 148 -10.60 3.63 -25.03
N GLU A 149 -10.07 3.82 -23.81
CA GLU A 149 -10.69 4.57 -22.71
C GLU A 149 -12.10 4.09 -22.28
N ASP A 150 -12.55 2.92 -22.75
CA ASP A 150 -13.86 2.36 -22.49
C ASP A 150 -13.80 1.22 -21.47
N VAL A 151 -14.51 1.38 -20.36
CA VAL A 151 -14.63 0.36 -19.31
C VAL A 151 -15.90 -0.48 -19.44
N THR A 152 -16.76 -0.25 -20.45
CA THR A 152 -18.06 -0.89 -20.54
C THR A 152 -18.02 -2.25 -21.27
N ALA A 153 -16.99 -2.50 -22.08
CA ALA A 153 -16.84 -3.71 -22.87
C ALA A 153 -15.43 -4.29 -22.78
N TRP A 154 -15.36 -5.59 -22.43
CA TRP A 154 -14.12 -6.33 -22.25
C TRP A 154 -13.96 -7.44 -23.27
N GLY A 155 -12.76 -7.59 -23.80
CA GLY A 155 -12.38 -8.72 -24.65
C GLY A 155 -12.36 -10.06 -23.88
N PRO A 156 -11.95 -11.13 -24.54
CA PRO A 156 -11.89 -12.46 -23.91
C PRO A 156 -10.91 -12.47 -22.73
N GLU A 157 -11.28 -13.21 -21.69
CA GLU A 157 -10.38 -13.45 -20.55
C GLU A 157 -9.20 -14.31 -20.99
N ARG A 158 -8.02 -13.92 -20.57
CA ARG A 158 -6.77 -14.63 -20.81
C ARG A 158 -6.11 -14.97 -19.47
N GLN A 159 -5.37 -16.06 -19.42
CA GLN A 159 -4.64 -16.49 -18.25
C GLN A 159 -3.15 -16.55 -18.58
N LEU A 160 -2.32 -16.00 -17.67
CA LEU A 160 -0.88 -16.15 -17.75
C LEU A 160 -0.47 -17.57 -17.33
N ALA A 161 0.55 -18.11 -17.98
CA ALA A 161 1.21 -19.32 -17.53
C ALA A 161 2.02 -19.03 -16.26
N THR A 162 1.42 -19.30 -15.11
CA THR A 162 2.08 -19.14 -13.81
C THR A 162 2.71 -20.46 -13.41
N ASN A 163 4.04 -20.54 -13.42
CA ASN A 163 4.81 -21.74 -13.05
C ASN A 163 5.37 -21.68 -11.61
N THR A 164 5.04 -20.66 -10.85
CA THR A 164 5.38 -20.54 -9.42
C THR A 164 4.37 -21.28 -8.56
N GLN A 165 4.34 -22.61 -8.70
CA GLN A 165 3.36 -23.47 -8.04
C GLN A 165 3.60 -23.55 -6.52
N GLY A 166 2.51 -23.73 -5.76
CA GLY A 166 2.51 -23.91 -4.32
C GLY A 166 1.11 -24.04 -3.76
N SER A 167 0.97 -24.02 -2.44
CA SER A 167 -0.33 -24.12 -1.75
C SER A 167 -1.01 -22.78 -1.54
N TRP A 168 -0.32 -21.66 -1.78
CA TRP A 168 -0.86 -20.32 -1.69
C TRP A 168 -1.51 -19.93 -3.01
N GLY A 169 -2.53 -19.06 -2.95
CA GLY A 169 -3.09 -18.43 -4.14
C GLY A 169 -2.14 -17.40 -4.77
N TYR A 170 -2.45 -16.96 -5.96
CA TYR A 170 -1.80 -15.82 -6.60
C TYR A 170 -2.46 -14.53 -6.10
N THR A 171 -1.66 -13.51 -5.76
CA THR A 171 -2.19 -12.24 -5.21
C THR A 171 -1.37 -11.06 -5.65
N TYR A 172 -1.96 -9.87 -5.55
CA TYR A 172 -1.28 -8.59 -5.69
C TYR A 172 -0.67 -8.38 -7.07
N PRO A 173 -1.47 -8.35 -8.15
CA PRO A 173 -0.96 -7.96 -9.44
C PRO A 173 -0.41 -6.52 -9.38
N ASN A 174 0.77 -6.31 -9.99
CA ASN A 174 1.41 -5.01 -10.14
C ASN A 174 1.96 -4.93 -11.55
N VAL A 175 1.37 -4.09 -12.39
CA VAL A 175 1.78 -3.94 -13.77
C VAL A 175 2.56 -2.66 -13.99
N VAL A 176 3.65 -2.75 -14.75
CA VAL A 176 4.43 -1.61 -15.23
C VAL A 176 4.81 -1.81 -16.68
N GLN A 177 5.02 -0.71 -17.41
CA GLN A 177 5.50 -0.72 -18.80
C GLN A 177 6.75 0.14 -18.94
N LEU A 178 7.77 -0.37 -19.64
CA LEU A 178 9.01 0.35 -19.90
C LEU A 178 9.09 0.78 -21.36
N SER A 179 9.00 2.08 -21.61
CA SER A 179 9.02 2.64 -22.97
C SER A 179 10.37 2.47 -23.66
N ALA A 180 11.50 2.54 -22.92
CA ALA A 180 12.85 2.34 -23.46
C ALA A 180 13.13 0.90 -23.86
N GLU A 181 12.35 -0.06 -23.37
CA GLU A 181 12.41 -1.47 -23.76
C GLU A 181 11.40 -1.83 -24.87
N GLY A 182 11.05 -0.87 -25.71
CA GLY A 182 10.07 -1.08 -26.78
C GLY A 182 8.62 -1.22 -26.31
N GLY A 183 8.34 -0.79 -25.10
CA GLY A 183 7.01 -0.92 -24.48
C GLY A 183 6.77 -2.25 -23.78
N ARG A 184 7.85 -2.97 -23.43
CA ARG A 184 7.74 -4.23 -22.67
C ARG A 184 6.91 -4.04 -21.41
N ILE A 185 5.97 -4.95 -21.18
CA ILE A 185 5.09 -4.98 -20.03
C ILE A 185 5.62 -5.99 -19.03
N TYR A 186 5.85 -5.56 -17.81
CA TYR A 186 6.18 -6.40 -16.67
C TYR A 186 4.97 -6.54 -15.77
N LEU A 187 4.70 -7.75 -15.31
CA LEU A 187 3.71 -8.04 -14.30
C LEU A 187 4.37 -8.73 -13.12
N PHE A 188 4.18 -8.18 -11.94
CA PHE A 188 4.64 -8.73 -10.67
C PHE A 188 3.45 -9.20 -9.85
N TRP A 189 3.65 -10.25 -9.04
CA TRP A 189 2.63 -10.78 -8.12
C TRP A 189 3.27 -11.63 -7.03
N ARG A 190 2.52 -12.00 -6.01
CA ARG A 190 2.93 -13.08 -5.10
C ARG A 190 2.51 -14.41 -5.69
N GLY A 191 3.45 -15.30 -5.96
CA GLY A 191 3.21 -16.62 -6.53
C GLY A 191 2.58 -17.63 -5.56
N GLY A 192 2.13 -18.75 -6.07
CA GLY A 192 1.57 -19.85 -5.28
C GLY A 192 2.55 -20.47 -4.26
N ASN A 193 3.84 -20.21 -4.43
CA ASN A 193 4.91 -20.57 -3.48
C ASN A 193 5.09 -19.52 -2.36
N GLY A 194 4.27 -18.46 -2.35
CA GLY A 194 4.33 -17.36 -1.37
C GLY A 194 5.44 -16.34 -1.62
N GLN A 195 6.20 -16.44 -2.72
CA GLN A 195 7.31 -15.54 -3.04
C GLN A 195 6.88 -14.50 -4.07
N PRO A 196 7.44 -13.27 -4.07
CA PRO A 196 7.30 -12.34 -5.18
C PRO A 196 7.82 -12.96 -6.47
N ALA A 197 7.01 -12.88 -7.51
CA ALA A 197 7.28 -13.43 -8.83
C ALA A 197 6.98 -12.39 -9.89
N PHE A 198 7.53 -12.55 -11.10
CA PHE A 198 7.25 -11.71 -12.24
C PHE A 198 7.28 -12.48 -13.55
N SER A 199 6.65 -11.89 -14.54
CA SER A 199 6.73 -12.26 -15.95
C SER A 199 6.76 -10.98 -16.77
N PHE A 200 7.14 -11.09 -18.04
CA PHE A 200 7.09 -9.95 -18.96
C PHE A 200 6.60 -10.38 -20.34
N CYS A 201 6.19 -9.38 -21.11
CA CYS A 201 5.60 -9.57 -22.43
C CYS A 201 5.96 -8.38 -23.33
N ASP A 202 6.36 -8.64 -24.57
CA ASP A 202 6.73 -7.60 -25.54
C ASP A 202 5.57 -7.18 -26.45
N ASP A 203 4.56 -8.04 -26.61
CA ASP A 203 3.44 -7.86 -27.58
C ASP A 203 2.05 -7.81 -26.94
N GLY A 204 1.95 -7.90 -25.60
CA GLY A 204 0.69 -7.95 -24.88
C GLY A 204 -0.05 -9.30 -24.96
N GLU A 205 0.53 -10.31 -25.60
CA GLU A 205 -0.09 -11.62 -25.79
C GLU A 205 0.75 -12.78 -25.26
N TYR A 206 2.06 -12.80 -25.52
CA TYR A 206 2.94 -13.90 -25.18
C TYR A 206 3.81 -13.58 -23.97
N TRP A 207 3.43 -14.14 -22.84
CA TRP A 207 4.12 -13.96 -21.56
C TRP A 207 5.21 -15.02 -21.39
N VAL A 208 6.41 -14.60 -20.98
CA VAL A 208 7.47 -15.52 -20.62
C VAL A 208 7.11 -16.33 -19.37
N TYR A 209 7.82 -17.43 -19.11
CA TYR A 209 7.67 -18.13 -17.86
C TYR A 209 8.00 -17.22 -16.67
N ALA A 210 7.20 -17.35 -15.60
CA ALA A 210 7.42 -16.55 -14.41
C ALA A 210 8.71 -16.94 -13.69
N HIS A 211 9.39 -15.91 -13.18
CA HIS A 211 10.57 -16.02 -12.34
C HIS A 211 10.20 -15.64 -10.90
N THR A 212 10.86 -16.27 -9.91
CA THR A 212 10.84 -15.77 -8.54
C THR A 212 11.77 -14.57 -8.48
N LEU A 213 11.25 -13.40 -8.08
CA LEU A 213 12.02 -12.16 -8.02
C LEU A 213 12.92 -12.08 -6.79
N PHE A 214 12.34 -12.39 -5.62
CA PHE A 214 12.99 -12.25 -4.33
C PHE A 214 12.71 -13.46 -3.45
N ARG A 215 13.70 -13.91 -2.70
CA ARG A 215 13.56 -15.00 -1.72
C ARG A 215 14.28 -14.62 -0.44
N SER A 216 13.54 -14.55 0.64
CA SER A 216 14.10 -14.48 2.00
C SER A 216 14.11 -15.85 2.66
N GLY A 217 14.73 -15.95 3.84
CA GLY A 217 14.54 -17.08 4.75
C GLY A 217 13.15 -17.12 5.38
N GLY A 218 12.43 -16.01 5.35
CA GLY A 218 11.08 -15.84 5.87
C GLY A 218 9.99 -16.43 4.99
N LYS A 219 8.77 -16.41 5.50
CA LYS A 219 7.58 -16.90 4.80
C LYS A 219 6.78 -15.74 4.24
N ARG A 220 6.48 -15.79 2.95
CA ARG A 220 5.65 -14.82 2.25
C ARG A 220 6.20 -13.39 2.30
N PRO A 221 7.37 -13.10 1.70
CA PRO A 221 7.84 -11.74 1.51
C PRO A 221 6.79 -10.88 0.80
N TYR A 222 6.68 -9.64 1.19
CA TYR A 222 5.85 -8.63 0.53
C TYR A 222 6.73 -7.73 -0.32
N ALA A 223 6.18 -7.24 -1.41
CA ALA A 223 6.89 -6.33 -2.29
C ALA A 223 5.98 -5.21 -2.77
N LYS A 224 6.57 -4.04 -2.98
CA LYS A 224 5.97 -2.87 -3.63
C LYS A 224 6.84 -2.47 -4.81
N TYR A 225 6.22 -1.88 -5.80
CA TYR A 225 6.83 -1.60 -7.10
C TYR A 225 6.49 -0.18 -7.55
N VAL A 226 7.46 0.49 -8.15
CA VAL A 226 7.25 1.73 -8.88
C VAL A 226 8.20 1.77 -10.08
N SER A 227 7.80 2.45 -11.15
CA SER A 227 8.60 2.64 -12.35
C SER A 227 8.66 4.11 -12.73
N ASP A 228 9.75 4.51 -13.38
CA ASP A 228 9.86 5.80 -14.08
C ASP A 228 9.06 5.81 -15.41
N GLY A 229 8.45 4.68 -15.78
CA GLY A 229 7.74 4.50 -17.05
C GLY A 229 8.66 4.44 -18.28
N ALA A 230 9.96 4.57 -18.09
CA ALA A 230 10.94 4.60 -19.15
C ALA A 230 11.86 3.38 -19.15
N SER A 231 12.73 3.26 -18.17
CA SER A 231 13.82 2.28 -18.17
C SER A 231 14.05 1.57 -16.84
N THR A 232 13.43 2.04 -15.76
CA THR A 232 13.76 1.56 -14.41
C THR A 232 12.53 1.14 -13.65
N ILE A 233 12.64 0.01 -12.95
CA ILE A 233 11.66 -0.48 -11.97
C ILE A 233 12.34 -0.54 -10.60
N HIS A 234 11.72 0.02 -9.59
CA HIS A 234 12.20 0.02 -8.21
C HIS A 234 11.35 -0.89 -7.35
N PHE A 235 11.96 -1.55 -6.39
CA PHE A 235 11.35 -2.57 -5.55
C PHE A 235 11.62 -2.30 -4.07
N ALA A 236 10.61 -2.39 -3.24
CA ALA A 236 10.76 -2.47 -1.79
C ALA A 236 10.25 -3.82 -1.30
N PHE A 237 11.03 -4.53 -0.48
CA PHE A 237 10.74 -5.90 -0.03
C PHE A 237 10.73 -6.02 1.48
N THR A 238 10.09 -7.09 1.98
CA THR A 238 10.20 -7.52 3.38
C THR A 238 10.74 -8.95 3.47
N ASP A 239 11.22 -9.37 4.65
CA ASP A 239 11.56 -10.78 4.88
C ASP A 239 10.35 -11.71 4.75
N GLY A 240 9.21 -11.25 5.23
CA GLY A 240 7.99 -12.04 5.24
C GLY A 240 6.78 -11.27 5.73
N HIS A 241 5.81 -11.98 6.28
CA HIS A 241 4.67 -11.39 6.96
C HIS A 241 5.05 -11.03 8.40
N PRO A 242 4.88 -9.78 8.86
CA PRO A 242 5.38 -9.32 10.16
C PRO A 242 4.84 -10.10 11.37
N ARG A 243 3.68 -10.76 11.24
CA ARG A 243 3.17 -11.65 12.29
C ARG A 243 4.04 -12.90 12.48
N GLY A 244 4.60 -13.44 11.40
CA GLY A 244 5.43 -14.65 11.42
C GLY A 244 6.92 -14.38 11.50
N GLU A 245 7.34 -13.12 11.23
CA GLU A 245 8.73 -12.70 11.15
C GLU A 245 9.00 -11.59 12.16
N PRO A 246 9.48 -11.91 13.37
CA PRO A 246 9.70 -10.92 14.42
C PRO A 246 10.79 -9.90 14.08
N THR A 247 11.67 -10.22 13.12
CA THR A 247 12.74 -9.36 12.61
C THR A 247 12.49 -8.99 11.15
N ASN A 248 11.23 -8.67 10.81
CA ASN A 248 10.81 -8.32 9.45
C ASN A 248 11.36 -6.94 9.06
N SER A 249 12.41 -6.93 8.25
CA SER A 249 13.13 -5.73 7.80
C SER A 249 12.59 -5.23 6.45
N ILE A 250 13.04 -4.04 6.02
CA ILE A 250 12.73 -3.46 4.71
C ILE A 250 14.00 -3.44 3.86
N TYR A 251 13.87 -3.89 2.62
CA TYR A 251 14.95 -3.98 1.64
C TYR A 251 14.59 -3.24 0.36
N TYR A 252 15.61 -2.90 -0.43
CA TYR A 252 15.44 -2.22 -1.71
C TYR A 252 16.37 -2.80 -2.78
N ALA A 253 15.88 -2.82 -4.02
CA ALA A 253 16.64 -3.00 -5.26
C ALA A 253 15.94 -2.25 -6.40
N SER A 254 16.66 -2.05 -7.50
CA SER A 254 16.09 -1.57 -8.77
C SER A 254 16.50 -2.48 -9.92
N TYR A 255 15.71 -2.48 -11.00
CA TYR A 255 16.00 -3.13 -12.26
C TYR A 255 16.14 -2.09 -13.36
N ARG A 256 17.20 -2.19 -14.14
CA ARG A 256 17.44 -1.43 -15.39
C ARG A 256 18.52 -2.12 -16.22
N ASP A 257 18.50 -1.95 -17.51
CA ASP A 257 19.54 -2.45 -18.42
C ASP A 257 19.80 -3.97 -18.21
N ASP A 258 18.74 -4.78 -18.17
CA ASP A 258 18.75 -6.24 -17.93
C ASP A 258 19.49 -6.67 -16.65
N ALA A 259 19.58 -5.80 -15.65
CA ALA A 259 20.26 -6.09 -14.39
C ALA A 259 19.60 -5.43 -13.18
N PHE A 260 19.83 -6.04 -12.01
CA PHE A 260 19.41 -5.50 -10.72
C PHE A 260 20.56 -4.71 -10.07
N HIS A 261 20.20 -3.62 -9.39
CA HIS A 261 21.14 -2.68 -8.80
C HIS A 261 20.70 -2.26 -7.38
N ARG A 262 21.67 -1.85 -6.58
CA ARG A 262 21.46 -1.12 -5.33
C ARG A 262 21.08 0.33 -5.61
N ALA A 263 20.69 1.08 -4.59
CA ALA A 263 20.35 2.49 -4.69
C ALA A 263 21.55 3.36 -5.14
N ASP A 264 22.78 2.98 -4.81
CA ASP A 264 24.01 3.63 -5.26
C ASP A 264 24.41 3.30 -6.72
N GLY A 265 23.61 2.47 -7.40
CA GLY A 265 23.87 2.01 -8.77
C GLY A 265 24.79 0.78 -8.87
N THR A 266 25.27 0.23 -7.76
CA THR A 266 26.07 -1.00 -7.78
C THR A 266 25.26 -2.17 -8.34
N ARG A 267 25.78 -2.83 -9.39
CA ARG A 267 25.13 -4.00 -9.99
C ARG A 267 25.13 -5.18 -9.01
N ILE A 268 23.95 -5.81 -8.83
CA ILE A 268 23.75 -6.97 -7.96
C ILE A 268 23.79 -8.27 -8.76
N ALA A 269 22.92 -8.36 -9.81
CA ALA A 269 22.64 -9.59 -10.53
C ALA A 269 22.13 -9.27 -11.94
N GLY A 270 22.21 -10.21 -12.88
CA GLY A 270 21.48 -10.15 -14.14
C GLY A 270 20.03 -10.63 -13.98
N LEU A 271 19.22 -10.41 -14.99
CA LEU A 271 17.83 -10.86 -15.00
C LEU A 271 17.71 -12.38 -14.83
N GLU A 272 18.67 -13.14 -15.35
CA GLU A 272 18.69 -14.61 -15.27
C GLU A 272 19.21 -15.14 -13.91
N ASP A 273 19.78 -14.27 -13.07
CA ASP A 273 20.39 -14.64 -11.81
C ASP A 273 19.42 -14.57 -10.61
N VAL A 274 18.13 -14.31 -10.86
CA VAL A 274 17.12 -14.29 -9.79
C VAL A 274 16.87 -15.69 -9.20
N PRO A 275 16.44 -15.81 -7.94
CA PRO A 275 15.90 -14.76 -7.06
C PRO A 275 16.97 -13.93 -6.35
N LEU A 276 16.69 -12.64 -6.15
CA LEU A 276 17.44 -11.80 -5.23
C LEU A 276 17.29 -12.29 -3.79
N THR A 277 18.28 -11.98 -2.94
CA THR A 277 18.23 -12.31 -1.49
C THR A 277 18.51 -11.09 -0.64
N PRO A 278 18.14 -11.09 0.66
CA PRO A 278 18.41 -9.98 1.58
C PRO A 278 19.86 -9.51 1.60
N GLU A 279 20.82 -10.44 1.51
CA GLU A 279 22.26 -10.13 1.56
C GLU A 279 22.74 -9.42 0.28
N GLY A 280 22.04 -9.62 -0.85
CA GLY A 280 22.40 -9.02 -2.14
C GLY A 280 21.90 -7.60 -2.33
N VAL A 281 20.82 -7.21 -1.68
CA VAL A 281 20.10 -5.93 -1.88
C VAL A 281 20.44 -4.91 -0.79
N ASP A 282 19.88 -3.69 -0.88
CA ASP A 282 20.06 -2.71 0.18
C ASP A 282 19.16 -3.04 1.38
N LEU A 283 19.72 -2.89 2.58
CA LEU A 283 18.96 -2.88 3.83
C LEU A 283 18.53 -1.44 4.13
N VAL A 284 17.24 -1.18 4.07
CA VAL A 284 16.65 0.16 4.32
C VAL A 284 16.33 0.35 5.79
N TYR A 285 15.77 -0.69 6.40
CA TYR A 285 15.42 -0.71 7.83
C TYR A 285 15.77 -2.07 8.43
N ASP A 286 16.56 -2.08 9.50
CA ASP A 286 16.97 -3.31 10.21
C ASP A 286 16.11 -3.54 11.45
N ALA A 287 15.18 -4.47 11.34
CA ALA A 287 14.34 -4.89 12.46
C ALA A 287 15.11 -5.65 13.56
N ARG A 288 16.30 -6.20 13.26
CA ARG A 288 17.16 -6.88 14.25
C ARG A 288 17.85 -5.88 15.15
N GLU A 289 18.26 -4.74 14.57
CA GLU A 289 18.91 -3.66 15.31
C GLU A 289 17.89 -2.88 16.16
N THR A 290 16.72 -2.57 15.60
CA THR A 290 15.70 -1.75 16.26
C THR A 290 14.80 -2.53 17.21
N GLY A 291 14.71 -3.85 17.05
CA GLY A 291 13.79 -4.72 17.79
C GLY A 291 12.32 -4.63 17.34
N ALA A 292 12.02 -3.79 16.35
CA ALA A 292 10.66 -3.58 15.84
C ALA A 292 10.52 -4.11 14.41
N ARG A 293 9.62 -5.05 14.19
CA ARG A 293 9.29 -5.59 12.86
C ARG A 293 8.61 -4.51 12.01
N ALA A 294 8.79 -4.58 10.68
CA ALA A 294 8.24 -3.60 9.74
C ALA A 294 7.35 -4.25 8.67
N TRP A 295 6.55 -3.42 7.99
CA TRP A 295 5.73 -3.84 6.85
C TRP A 295 5.65 -2.73 5.80
N VAL A 296 6.07 -3.02 4.57
CA VAL A 296 6.09 -2.05 3.47
C VAL A 296 4.67 -1.67 3.04
N TRP A 297 4.47 -0.37 2.76
CA TRP A 297 3.19 0.18 2.30
C TRP A 297 3.24 0.77 0.91
N ASP A 298 4.22 1.61 0.62
CA ASP A 298 4.34 2.23 -0.71
C ASP A 298 5.81 2.57 -1.02
N ILE A 299 6.10 2.77 -2.31
CA ILE A 299 7.37 3.24 -2.84
C ILE A 299 7.10 4.21 -3.98
N ALA A 300 7.79 5.36 -3.98
CA ALA A 300 7.73 6.38 -5.02
C ALA A 300 9.14 6.88 -5.39
N LEU A 301 9.23 7.75 -6.38
CA LEU A 301 10.46 8.39 -6.80
C LEU A 301 10.38 9.89 -6.58
N ASP A 302 11.43 10.48 -6.01
CA ASP A 302 11.55 11.94 -5.93
C ASP A 302 11.89 12.56 -7.31
N ALA A 303 11.98 13.87 -7.38
CA ALA A 303 12.26 14.61 -8.62
C ALA A 303 13.62 14.26 -9.24
N ASP A 304 14.54 13.70 -8.47
CA ASP A 304 15.84 13.23 -8.94
C ASP A 304 15.81 11.73 -9.33
N GLY A 305 14.64 11.08 -9.30
CA GLY A 305 14.46 9.65 -9.55
C GLY A 305 14.93 8.74 -8.41
N ARG A 306 15.13 9.30 -7.20
CA ARG A 306 15.59 8.54 -6.05
C ARG A 306 14.40 7.91 -5.30
N PRO A 307 14.57 6.67 -4.79
CA PRO A 307 13.49 5.99 -4.11
C PRO A 307 13.15 6.58 -2.74
N VAL A 308 11.85 6.65 -2.49
CA VAL A 308 11.23 6.99 -1.22
C VAL A 308 10.28 5.86 -0.84
N ILE A 309 10.36 5.37 0.39
CA ILE A 309 9.57 4.23 0.87
C ILE A 309 8.83 4.62 2.14
N VAL A 310 7.53 4.33 2.21
CA VAL A 310 6.77 4.42 3.46
C VAL A 310 6.35 3.03 3.93
N TYR A 311 6.38 2.85 5.24
CA TYR A 311 6.11 1.58 5.87
C TYR A 311 5.64 1.76 7.32
N ALA A 312 5.05 0.71 7.89
CA ALA A 312 4.70 0.67 9.29
C ALA A 312 5.73 -0.16 10.08
N THR A 313 6.05 0.26 11.31
CA THR A 313 6.77 -0.54 12.29
C THR A 313 5.87 -0.86 13.47
N PHE A 314 6.17 -1.96 14.14
CA PHE A 314 5.39 -2.51 15.23
C PHE A 314 6.30 -2.76 16.45
N PRO A 315 6.65 -1.70 17.20
CA PRO A 315 7.43 -1.83 18.43
C PRO A 315 6.74 -2.74 19.45
N GLU A 316 5.43 -2.56 19.62
CA GLU A 316 4.54 -3.41 20.41
C GLU A 316 3.28 -3.76 19.59
N GLU A 317 2.44 -4.67 20.07
CA GLU A 317 1.21 -5.05 19.37
C GLU A 317 0.15 -3.94 19.35
N ASP A 318 0.22 -3.03 20.32
CA ASP A 318 -0.64 -1.86 20.49
C ASP A 318 0.07 -0.52 20.23
N ASP A 319 1.30 -0.53 19.75
CA ASP A 319 2.05 0.67 19.34
C ASP A 319 2.57 0.48 17.92
N HIS A 320 1.89 1.11 16.96
CA HIS A 320 2.28 1.14 15.57
C HIS A 320 2.78 2.52 15.17
N ARG A 321 3.77 2.57 14.28
CA ARG A 321 4.41 3.80 13.83
C ARG A 321 4.52 3.81 12.32
N TYR A 322 4.11 4.91 11.67
CA TYR A 322 4.42 5.13 10.26
C TYR A 322 5.80 5.74 10.13
N ARG A 323 6.56 5.26 9.16
CA ARG A 323 7.93 5.67 8.89
C ARG A 323 8.12 6.02 7.42
N TYR A 324 9.14 6.84 7.17
CA TYR A 324 9.52 7.37 5.88
C TYR A 324 11.03 7.20 5.70
N ALA A 325 11.42 6.43 4.70
CA ALA A 325 12.82 6.26 4.32
C ALA A 325 13.05 6.81 2.92
N ARG A 326 14.14 7.53 2.72
CA ARG A 326 14.55 8.05 1.41
C ARG A 326 16.04 7.81 1.16
N TRP A 327 16.38 7.58 -0.10
CA TRP A 327 17.76 7.59 -0.55
C TRP A 327 18.20 9.03 -0.81
N ASP A 328 19.21 9.53 -0.09
CA ASP A 328 19.70 10.93 -0.23
C ASP A 328 20.73 11.09 -1.35
N GLY A 329 21.17 9.97 -1.95
CA GLY A 329 22.24 9.87 -2.95
C GLY A 329 23.50 9.19 -2.41
N GLU A 330 23.63 9.04 -1.10
CA GLU A 330 24.76 8.41 -0.42
C GLU A 330 24.32 7.30 0.56
N ARG A 331 23.18 7.50 1.21
CA ARG A 331 22.65 6.57 2.24
C ARG A 331 21.12 6.65 2.32
N TRP A 332 20.54 5.65 2.95
CA TRP A 332 19.16 5.68 3.39
C TRP A 332 19.01 6.53 4.66
N GLU A 333 18.16 7.54 4.61
CA GLU A 333 17.70 8.30 5.76
C GLU A 333 16.29 7.83 6.13
N ASP A 334 16.08 7.45 7.40
CA ASP A 334 14.85 6.87 7.91
C ASP A 334 14.34 7.63 9.12
N HIS A 335 13.09 8.11 9.06
CA HIS A 335 12.45 8.92 10.07
C HIS A 335 11.04 8.43 10.38
N GLU A 336 10.60 8.61 11.63
CA GLU A 336 9.22 8.39 12.02
C GLU A 336 8.36 9.56 11.52
N ILE A 337 7.18 9.23 10.96
CA ILE A 337 6.17 10.24 10.62
C ILE A 337 5.32 10.50 11.85
N CYS A 338 4.63 9.49 12.36
CA CYS A 338 3.74 9.59 13.52
C CYS A 338 3.34 8.22 14.09
N ALA A 339 2.67 8.26 15.24
CA ALA A 339 1.94 7.11 15.75
C ALA A 339 0.78 6.73 14.79
N ALA A 340 0.65 5.45 14.50
CA ALA A 340 -0.28 4.90 13.51
C ALA A 340 -1.49 4.16 14.15
N GLY A 341 -1.56 4.12 15.49
CA GLY A 341 -2.59 3.40 16.22
C GLY A 341 -2.16 2.02 16.71
N SER A 342 -3.10 1.26 17.21
CA SER A 342 -2.90 -0.01 17.94
C SER A 342 -3.65 -1.17 17.26
N TRP A 343 -3.41 -1.43 16.00
CA TRP A 343 -4.28 -2.34 15.24
C TRP A 343 -3.56 -3.40 14.42
N PHE A 344 -2.49 -3.94 14.97
CA PHE A 344 -1.96 -5.20 14.46
C PHE A 344 -3.02 -6.29 14.68
N PRO A 345 -3.42 -7.02 13.62
CA PRO A 345 -4.58 -7.88 13.69
C PRO A 345 -4.41 -9.01 14.71
N GLU A 346 -5.13 -8.93 15.80
CA GLU A 346 -5.35 -10.03 16.72
C GLU A 346 -6.27 -11.07 16.07
N PRO A 347 -5.93 -12.36 16.14
CA PRO A 347 -6.85 -13.40 15.71
C PRO A 347 -8.01 -13.52 16.71
N ILE A 348 -9.17 -12.98 16.36
CA ILE A 348 -10.40 -13.19 17.12
C ILE A 348 -11.00 -14.54 16.70
N PRO A 349 -11.22 -15.50 17.62
CA PRO A 349 -11.92 -16.72 17.28
C PRO A 349 -13.40 -16.43 17.01
N ASP A 350 -13.91 -16.84 15.83
CA ASP A 350 -15.35 -16.87 15.57
C ASP A 350 -16.06 -17.95 16.40
N ALA A 351 -17.39 -17.98 16.33
CA ALA A 351 -18.21 -18.99 17.03
C ALA A 351 -17.88 -20.46 16.63
N ARG A 352 -17.09 -20.67 15.56
CA ARG A 352 -16.61 -21.97 15.10
C ARG A 352 -15.14 -22.21 15.44
N GLY A 353 -14.51 -21.32 16.23
CA GLY A 353 -13.10 -21.40 16.59
C GLY A 353 -12.14 -21.02 15.46
N ARG A 354 -12.63 -20.47 14.33
CA ARG A 354 -11.79 -19.94 13.28
C ARG A 354 -11.27 -18.59 13.74
N ARG A 355 -9.99 -18.32 13.44
CA ARG A 355 -9.35 -17.06 13.78
C ARG A 355 -9.53 -16.06 12.64
N TYR A 356 -10.26 -14.98 12.87
CA TYR A 356 -10.33 -13.83 12.00
C TYR A 356 -9.36 -12.76 12.48
N TYR A 357 -8.87 -11.96 11.55
CA TYR A 357 -8.00 -10.85 11.84
C TYR A 357 -8.83 -9.57 11.77
N VAL A 358 -8.96 -8.90 12.89
CA VAL A 358 -9.55 -7.57 12.94
C VAL A 358 -8.47 -6.57 12.57
N TYR A 359 -8.67 -5.81 11.53
CA TYR A 359 -7.84 -4.73 10.99
C TYR A 359 -6.40 -5.08 10.61
N TYR A 360 -6.06 -4.74 9.36
CA TYR A 360 -4.70 -4.80 8.85
C TYR A 360 -3.98 -3.47 8.87
N SER A 361 -4.53 -2.40 9.20
CA SER A 361 -3.99 -1.06 9.25
C SER A 361 -4.72 -0.02 8.39
N GLY A 362 -4.85 1.27 8.86
CA GLY A 362 -5.48 2.37 8.16
C GLY A 362 -4.79 2.66 6.85
N GLY A 363 -3.46 2.58 6.86
CA GLY A 363 -2.66 2.71 5.67
C GLY A 363 -1.93 4.03 5.55
N VAL A 364 -0.83 3.98 4.79
CA VAL A 364 -0.04 5.14 4.40
C VAL A 364 0.33 5.00 2.93
N THR A 365 0.25 6.07 2.16
CA THR A 365 0.62 6.15 0.75
C THR A 365 1.36 7.43 0.45
N LEU A 366 2.29 7.37 -0.49
CA LEU A 366 3.02 8.53 -1.00
C LEU A 366 2.20 9.26 -2.07
N ASP A 367 2.37 10.56 -2.14
CA ASP A 367 2.07 11.29 -3.36
C ASP A 367 3.18 11.00 -4.39
N HIS A 368 2.84 10.29 -5.47
CA HIS A 368 3.84 9.89 -6.46
C HIS A 368 4.33 11.04 -7.36
N ASP A 369 3.63 12.18 -7.36
CA ASP A 369 4.08 13.40 -8.06
C ASP A 369 4.98 14.25 -7.15
N ASP A 370 4.80 14.13 -5.82
CA ASP A 370 5.61 14.80 -4.80
C ASP A 370 5.74 13.93 -3.54
N PRO A 371 6.74 13.05 -3.46
CA PRO A 371 6.91 12.15 -2.32
C PRO A 371 7.29 12.83 -0.98
N SER A 372 7.42 14.15 -0.96
CA SER A 372 7.47 14.89 0.32
C SER A 372 6.10 14.94 1.02
N VAL A 373 5.04 14.53 0.31
CA VAL A 373 3.67 14.45 0.81
C VAL A 373 3.27 13.00 0.97
N VAL A 374 2.70 12.68 2.11
CA VAL A 374 2.08 11.39 2.40
C VAL A 374 0.63 11.58 2.84
N TYR A 375 -0.22 10.62 2.49
CA TYR A 375 -1.55 10.50 3.06
C TYR A 375 -1.60 9.24 3.92
N LEU A 376 -2.10 9.40 5.12
CA LEU A 376 -2.17 8.28 6.06
C LEU A 376 -3.50 8.27 6.82
N SER A 377 -3.90 7.07 7.22
CA SER A 377 -5.07 6.85 8.06
C SER A 377 -4.60 6.48 9.46
N ARG A 378 -5.11 7.15 10.47
CA ARG A 378 -4.87 6.84 11.88
C ARG A 378 -6.11 7.07 12.72
N GLU A 379 -6.15 6.45 13.88
CA GLU A 379 -7.27 6.59 14.79
C GLU A 379 -7.27 7.98 15.47
N ILE A 380 -8.39 8.69 15.35
CA ILE A 380 -8.69 9.96 16.01
C ILE A 380 -10.06 9.81 16.68
N ASP A 381 -10.09 9.92 18.01
CA ASP A 381 -11.30 9.75 18.82
C ASP A 381 -12.08 8.44 18.56
N GLY A 382 -11.35 7.35 18.26
CA GLY A 382 -11.91 6.01 18.04
C GLY A 382 -12.37 5.72 16.61
N ILE A 383 -12.15 6.63 15.66
CA ILE A 383 -12.45 6.48 14.23
C ILE A 383 -11.17 6.72 13.42
N HIS A 384 -10.96 5.91 12.40
CA HIS A 384 -9.87 6.14 11.47
C HIS A 384 -10.19 7.31 10.56
N GLU A 385 -9.33 8.33 10.62
CA GLU A 385 -9.42 9.52 9.76
C GLU A 385 -8.18 9.61 8.89
N ILE A 386 -8.31 10.23 7.72
CA ILE A 386 -7.20 10.46 6.80
C ILE A 386 -6.64 11.85 7.02
N GLU A 387 -5.32 11.91 7.10
CA GLU A 387 -4.55 13.15 7.16
C GLU A 387 -3.56 13.22 6.01
N ARG A 388 -3.30 14.44 5.54
CA ARG A 388 -2.19 14.80 4.67
C ARG A 388 -1.02 15.29 5.52
N TRP A 389 0.15 14.71 5.32
CA TRP A 389 1.38 15.08 6.00
C TRP A 389 2.41 15.53 4.98
N GLU A 390 3.14 16.60 5.25
CA GLU A 390 4.16 17.17 4.37
C GLU A 390 5.47 17.39 5.13
N THR A 391 6.59 17.04 4.49
CA THR A 391 7.94 17.31 5.00
C THR A 391 8.68 18.24 4.05
N ARG A 392 9.51 19.12 4.60
CA ARG A 392 10.40 20.02 3.82
C ARG A 392 11.87 19.75 4.06
N ASP A 393 12.18 18.78 4.91
CA ASP A 393 13.54 18.48 5.36
C ASP A 393 13.89 16.97 5.24
N GLY A 394 13.20 16.27 4.34
CA GLY A 394 13.46 14.86 4.05
C GLY A 394 12.93 13.90 5.09
N GLY A 395 11.83 14.25 5.77
CA GLY A 395 11.16 13.41 6.75
C GLY A 395 11.55 13.65 8.19
N ARG A 396 12.44 14.63 8.47
CA ARG A 396 12.87 14.94 9.84
C ARG A 396 11.80 15.67 10.65
N THR A 397 11.03 16.53 9.98
CA THR A 397 9.86 17.21 10.56
C THR A 397 8.67 17.15 9.62
N TRP A 398 7.47 17.22 10.20
CA TRP A 398 6.22 17.06 9.46
C TRP A 398 5.20 18.12 9.87
N GLU A 399 4.48 18.63 8.88
CA GLU A 399 3.26 19.40 9.03
C GLU A 399 2.07 18.56 8.59
N SER A 400 0.96 18.57 9.33
CA SER A 400 -0.22 17.76 8.99
C SER A 400 -1.48 18.60 8.88
N ALA A 401 -2.39 18.16 8.00
CA ALA A 401 -3.72 18.70 7.85
C ALA A 401 -4.73 17.56 7.67
N PRO A 402 -5.94 17.68 8.24
CA PRO A 402 -6.97 16.65 8.07
C PRO A 402 -7.50 16.66 6.63
N VAL A 403 -7.70 15.45 6.07
CA VAL A 403 -8.45 15.21 4.82
C VAL A 403 -9.89 14.81 5.17
N THR A 404 -10.06 13.94 6.16
CA THR A 404 -11.36 13.60 6.71
C THR A 404 -11.42 13.94 8.19
N CYS A 405 -12.59 14.24 8.72
CA CYS A 405 -12.76 14.54 10.14
C CYS A 405 -14.20 14.38 10.61
N GLY A 406 -14.38 14.00 11.86
CA GLY A 406 -15.69 13.83 12.47
C GLY A 406 -16.54 12.78 11.77
N SER A 407 -15.90 11.81 11.13
CA SER A 407 -16.56 10.72 10.42
C SER A 407 -17.32 9.82 11.40
N LEU A 408 -18.36 9.16 10.91
CA LEU A 408 -19.14 8.19 11.69
C LEU A 408 -18.62 6.76 11.52
N ARG A 409 -17.81 6.50 10.50
CA ARG A 409 -17.20 5.21 10.16
C ARG A 409 -15.76 5.44 9.71
N ASP A 410 -14.97 4.39 9.70
CA ASP A 410 -13.54 4.45 9.37
C ASP A 410 -13.27 4.91 7.93
N ASN A 411 -12.18 5.66 7.77
CA ASN A 411 -11.58 6.01 6.49
C ASN A 411 -10.20 5.34 6.42
N VAL A 412 -10.06 4.34 5.56
CA VAL A 412 -8.87 3.49 5.52
C VAL A 412 -8.33 3.31 4.11
N ARG A 413 -7.06 2.91 4.03
CA ARG A 413 -6.36 2.59 2.78
C ARG A 413 -6.42 3.68 1.74
N PRO A 414 -5.93 4.88 2.08
CA PRO A 414 -5.77 5.95 1.11
C PRO A 414 -4.87 5.49 -0.03
N PHE A 415 -5.17 5.97 -1.23
CA PHE A 415 -4.39 5.72 -2.43
C PHE A 415 -4.39 6.95 -3.34
N VAL A 416 -3.21 7.37 -3.75
CA VAL A 416 -3.04 8.45 -4.73
C VAL A 416 -3.07 7.85 -6.13
N PRO A 417 -4.03 8.20 -7.01
CA PRO A 417 -4.08 7.71 -8.38
C PRO A 417 -2.76 7.99 -9.12
N ARG A 418 -2.26 7.02 -9.86
CA ARG A 418 -1.01 7.15 -10.60
C ARG A 418 -1.21 7.98 -11.87
N GLY A 419 -0.20 8.76 -12.26
CA GLY A 419 -0.22 9.58 -13.47
C GLY A 419 -1.10 10.82 -13.40
N ARG A 420 -1.49 11.25 -12.20
CA ARG A 420 -2.52 12.27 -12.03
C ARG A 420 -2.12 13.69 -12.42
N GLY A 421 -0.84 14.05 -12.37
CA GLY A 421 -0.40 15.42 -12.59
C GLY A 421 -1.15 16.46 -11.71
N PRO A 422 -1.01 17.77 -11.97
CA PRO A 422 -1.61 18.81 -11.14
C PRO A 422 -3.14 18.91 -11.25
N GLU A 423 -3.75 18.41 -12.32
CA GLU A 423 -5.18 18.49 -12.61
C GLU A 423 -5.98 17.24 -12.18
N GLY A 424 -5.29 16.18 -11.79
CA GLY A 424 -5.92 14.92 -11.40
C GLY A 424 -6.52 14.93 -9.99
N PRO A 425 -7.25 13.86 -9.62
CA PRO A 425 -7.88 13.75 -8.29
C PRO A 425 -6.83 13.73 -7.19
N GLY A 426 -7.19 14.22 -6.01
CA GLY A 426 -6.29 14.26 -4.88
C GLY A 426 -6.02 12.88 -4.28
N LEU A 427 -7.08 12.15 -3.99
CA LEU A 427 -7.01 10.91 -3.22
C LEU A 427 -8.25 10.05 -3.44
N ILE A 428 -8.09 8.73 -3.33
CA ILE A 428 -9.20 7.78 -3.17
C ILE A 428 -8.97 6.95 -1.90
N TRP A 429 -10.05 6.46 -1.26
CA TRP A 429 -9.96 5.63 -0.06
C TRP A 429 -11.19 4.76 0.15
N MET A 430 -11.12 3.83 1.08
CA MET A 430 -12.25 3.04 1.56
C MET A 430 -12.87 3.72 2.78
N HIS A 431 -14.20 3.88 2.78
CA HIS A 431 -14.97 4.45 3.89
C HIS A 431 -16.01 3.47 4.38
N GLY A 432 -15.98 3.06 5.63
CA GLY A 432 -16.92 2.11 6.19
C GLY A 432 -16.28 1.08 7.12
N ASP A 433 -16.94 -0.06 7.30
CA ASP A 433 -16.47 -1.12 8.17
C ASP A 433 -15.60 -2.11 7.39
N TYR A 434 -14.34 -2.16 7.73
CA TYR A 434 -13.39 -3.12 7.18
C TYR A 434 -12.88 -4.04 8.30
N GLU A 435 -13.54 -5.19 8.49
CA GLU A 435 -13.19 -6.13 9.55
C GLU A 435 -12.13 -7.15 9.11
N HIS A 436 -12.15 -7.53 7.83
CA HIS A 436 -11.27 -8.55 7.28
C HIS A 436 -11.22 -8.42 5.75
N TYR A 437 -10.17 -8.93 5.11
CA TYR A 437 -10.03 -8.89 3.65
C TYR A 437 -11.16 -9.62 2.89
N THR A 438 -11.96 -10.46 3.58
CA THR A 438 -13.17 -11.10 3.05
C THR A 438 -14.46 -10.60 3.70
N LEU A 439 -14.37 -9.67 4.66
CA LEU A 439 -15.52 -9.13 5.40
C LEU A 439 -15.39 -7.61 5.49
N TYR A 440 -16.03 -6.92 4.58
CA TYR A 440 -16.01 -5.47 4.49
C TYR A 440 -17.37 -4.94 4.03
N ASP A 441 -17.74 -3.79 4.56
CA ASP A 441 -18.86 -2.96 4.14
C ASP A 441 -18.34 -1.52 3.97
N THR A 442 -17.49 -1.35 2.98
CA THR A 442 -16.80 -0.10 2.68
C THR A 442 -17.24 0.46 1.34
N SER A 443 -17.59 1.74 1.28
CA SER A 443 -17.73 2.48 0.04
C SER A 443 -16.37 3.00 -0.45
N LEU A 444 -16.26 3.26 -1.74
CA LEU A 444 -15.08 3.92 -2.30
C LEU A 444 -15.35 5.41 -2.43
N ARG A 445 -14.46 6.22 -1.89
CA ARG A 445 -14.54 7.67 -1.89
C ARG A 445 -13.40 8.26 -2.69
N MET A 446 -13.65 9.39 -3.33
CA MET A 446 -12.67 10.17 -4.07
C MET A 446 -12.75 11.64 -3.68
N MET A 447 -11.62 12.22 -3.33
CA MET A 447 -11.45 13.66 -3.15
C MET A 447 -11.01 14.26 -4.48
N LEU A 448 -11.79 15.19 -5.01
CA LEU A 448 -11.38 16.07 -6.09
C LEU A 448 -10.49 17.17 -5.50
N ARG A 449 -9.53 17.66 -6.26
CA ARG A 449 -8.68 18.79 -5.83
C ARG A 449 -9.42 20.11 -5.90
#